data_fcc50009a73820f8d82f0cd7839f4771
#
_entry.id   fcc50009a73820f8d82f0cd7839f4771
#
_cell.length_a   1.000
_cell.length_b   1.000
_cell.length_c   1.000
_cell.angle_alpha   90.00
_cell.angle_beta   90.00
_cell.angle_gamma   90.00
#
_symmetry.space_group_name_H-M   'P 1'
#
loop_
_entity.id
_entity.type
_entity.pdbx_description
1 polymer ?
#
loop_
_entity_poly.entity_id
_entity_poly.type
_entity_poly.pdbx_seq_one_letter_code
_entity_poly.pdbx_strand_id
1 'polypeptide(L)' 'MGDAVLERLGQLEHAVRRAAETLARLREENARLKREVARLTDERQQVVSQIDGILDDIAKLEIE' A
#
# COMPACT_ATOMS: atom_id res chain seq x y z
N MET A 1 19.69 -27.20 34.63
CA MET A 1 18.32 -27.23 34.04
C MET A 1 17.71 -25.85 33.93
N GLY A 2 17.86 -24.97 34.91
CA GLY A 2 17.34 -23.61 34.87
C GLY A 2 17.90 -22.78 33.73
N ASP A 3 19.18 -22.94 33.44
CA ASP A 3 19.87 -22.15 32.42
C ASP A 3 19.33 -22.41 31.00
N ALA A 4 18.99 -23.64 30.67
CA ALA A 4 18.45 -23.98 29.35
C ALA A 4 17.05 -23.39 29.17
N VAL A 5 16.25 -23.38 30.23
CA VAL A 5 14.91 -22.80 30.18
C VAL A 5 15.00 -21.28 30.02
N LEU A 6 15.86 -20.62 30.77
CA LEU A 6 16.08 -19.19 30.71
C LEU A 6 16.60 -18.79 29.31
N GLU A 7 17.50 -19.57 28.76
CA GLU A 7 18.05 -19.33 27.45
C GLU A 7 16.96 -19.41 26.37
N ARG A 8 16.10 -20.41 26.45
CA ARG A 8 14.97 -20.57 25.52
C ARG A 8 13.97 -19.45 25.66
N LEU A 9 13.69 -18.99 26.88
CA LEU A 9 12.81 -17.86 27.10
C LEU A 9 13.38 -16.57 26.51
N GLY A 10 14.71 -16.38 26.64
CA GLY A 10 15.39 -15.24 26.03
C GLY A 10 15.32 -15.26 24.52
N GLN A 11 15.49 -16.43 23.91
CA GLN A 11 15.38 -16.60 22.46
C GLN A 11 13.95 -16.32 21.98
N LEU A 12 12.97 -16.80 22.71
CA LEU A 12 11.56 -16.58 22.39
C LEU A 12 11.22 -15.10 22.49
N GLU A 13 11.65 -14.42 23.55
CA GLU A 13 11.45 -12.99 23.72
C GLU A 13 12.04 -12.21 22.55
N HIS A 14 13.25 -12.56 22.16
CA HIS A 14 13.94 -11.93 21.04
C HIS A 14 13.18 -12.14 19.72
N ALA A 15 12.68 -13.34 19.50
CA ALA A 15 11.89 -13.67 18.31
C ALA A 15 10.58 -12.88 18.27
N VAL A 16 9.90 -12.75 19.41
CA VAL A 16 8.66 -11.97 19.53
C VAL A 16 8.91 -10.51 19.22
N ARG A 17 10.00 -9.94 19.73
CA ARG A 17 10.36 -8.53 19.45
C ARG A 17 10.60 -8.30 17.97
N ARG A 18 11.35 -9.20 17.34
CA ARG A 18 11.60 -9.10 15.89
C ARG A 18 10.31 -9.22 15.10
N ALA A 19 9.43 -10.12 15.49
CA ALA A 19 8.13 -10.27 14.85
C ALA A 19 7.28 -9.00 14.99
N ALA A 20 7.29 -8.40 16.17
CA ALA A 20 6.56 -7.15 16.42
C ALA A 20 7.09 -6.00 15.57
N GLU A 21 8.41 -5.87 15.46
CA GLU A 21 9.04 -4.86 14.62
C GLU A 21 8.72 -5.07 13.14
N THR A 22 8.75 -6.31 12.69
CA THR A 22 8.40 -6.67 11.32
C THR A 22 6.93 -6.35 11.01
N LEU A 23 6.03 -6.66 11.94
CA LEU A 23 4.62 -6.33 11.80
C LEU A 23 4.39 -4.82 11.71
N ALA A 24 5.07 -4.05 12.55
CA ALA A 24 4.97 -2.59 12.54
C ALA A 24 5.40 -2.05 11.18
N ARG A 25 6.53 -2.54 10.67
CA ARG A 25 7.05 -2.14 9.35
C ARG A 25 6.09 -2.52 8.23
N LEU A 26 5.54 -3.72 8.28
CA LEU A 26 4.60 -4.19 7.26
C LEU A 26 3.30 -3.39 7.28
N ARG A 27 2.83 -2.97 8.45
CA ARG A 27 1.64 -2.12 8.58
C ARG A 27 1.88 -0.75 7.97
N GLU A 28 3.04 -0.16 8.22
CA GLU A 28 3.41 1.12 7.61
C GLU A 28 3.52 1.00 6.09
N GLU A 29 4.17 -0.04 5.62
CA GLU A 29 4.31 -0.31 4.19
C GLU A 29 2.96 -0.52 3.54
N ASN A 30 2.08 -1.26 4.19
CA ASN A 30 0.73 -1.52 3.71
C ASN A 30 -0.07 -0.21 3.61
N ALA A 31 0.01 0.64 4.62
CA ALA A 31 -0.65 1.94 4.60
C ALA A 31 -0.11 2.83 3.48
N ARG A 32 1.21 2.83 3.29
CA ARG A 32 1.86 3.58 2.20
C ARG A 32 1.38 3.11 0.84
N LEU A 33 1.34 1.79 0.63
CA LEU A 33 0.88 1.20 -0.62
C LEU A 33 -0.59 1.50 -0.90
N LYS A 34 -1.43 1.50 0.12
CA LYS A 34 -2.84 1.85 -0.04
C LYS A 34 -3.00 3.30 -0.49
N ARG A 35 -2.22 4.22 0.08
CA ARG A 35 -2.22 5.62 -0.35
C ARG A 35 -1.74 5.77 -1.79
N GLU A 36 -0.71 5.01 -2.15
CA GLU A 36 -0.16 5.00 -3.50
C GLU A 36 -1.20 4.53 -4.51
N VAL A 37 -1.90 3.43 -4.20
CA VAL A 37 -2.96 2.89 -5.07
C VAL A 37 -4.09 3.91 -5.21
N ALA A 38 -4.51 4.56 -4.13
CA ALA A 38 -5.55 5.58 -4.17
C ALA A 38 -5.14 6.75 -5.06
N ARG A 39 -3.91 7.23 -4.94
CA ARG A 39 -3.37 8.31 -5.77
C ARG A 39 -3.36 7.94 -7.24
N LEU A 40 -2.87 6.75 -7.56
CA LEU A 40 -2.81 6.27 -8.95
C LEU A 40 -4.20 6.06 -9.54
N THR A 41 -5.15 5.59 -8.75
CA THR A 41 -6.53 5.43 -9.17
C THR A 41 -7.16 6.78 -9.51
N ASP A 42 -6.93 7.79 -8.67
CA ASP A 42 -7.43 9.15 -8.92
C ASP A 42 -6.81 9.75 -10.17
N GLU A 43 -5.49 9.62 -10.34
CA GLU A 43 -4.79 10.10 -11.53
C GLU A 43 -5.34 9.45 -12.79
N ARG A 44 -5.54 8.15 -12.76
CA ARG A 44 -6.10 7.41 -13.90
C ARG A 44 -7.49 7.92 -14.25
N GLN A 45 -8.31 8.14 -13.23
CA GLN A 45 -9.68 8.61 -13.43
C GLN A 45 -9.71 10.00 -14.05
N GLN A 46 -8.82 10.88 -13.61
CA GLN A 46 -8.68 12.22 -14.19
C GLN A 46 -8.27 12.16 -15.66
N VAL A 47 -7.31 11.30 -15.99
CA VAL A 47 -6.85 11.15 -17.37
C VAL A 47 -7.98 10.59 -18.25
N VAL A 48 -8.69 9.59 -17.77
CA VAL A 48 -9.83 9.01 -18.50
C VAL A 48 -10.90 10.07 -18.75
N SER A 49 -11.24 10.87 -17.75
CA SER A 49 -12.21 11.95 -17.87
C SER A 49 -11.78 13.00 -18.91
N GLN A 50 -10.50 13.35 -18.92
CA GLN A 50 -9.96 14.29 -19.91
C GLN A 50 -10.06 13.73 -21.33
N ILE A 51 -9.72 12.46 -21.49
CA ILE A 51 -9.81 11.79 -22.79
C ILE A 51 -11.26 11.75 -23.27
N ASP A 52 -12.19 11.38 -22.40
CA ASP A 52 -13.61 11.36 -22.71
C ASP A 52 -14.11 12.74 -23.12
N GLY A 53 -13.68 13.79 -22.45
CA GLY A 53 -14.01 15.16 -22.79
C GLY A 53 -13.51 15.56 -24.16
N ILE A 54 -12.28 15.20 -24.49
CA ILE A 54 -11.69 15.47 -25.80
C ILE A 54 -12.45 14.73 -26.89
N LEU A 55 -12.78 13.47 -26.66
CA LEU A 55 -13.53 12.67 -27.63
C LEU A 55 -14.94 13.24 -27.87
N ASP A 56 -15.59 13.72 -26.81
CA ASP A 56 -16.88 14.37 -26.91
C ASP A 56 -16.79 15.64 -27.76
N ASP A 57 -15.78 16.46 -27.53
CA ASP A 57 -15.54 17.69 -28.29
C ASP A 57 -15.32 17.40 -29.78
N ILE A 58 -14.53 16.38 -30.07
CA ILE A 58 -14.27 15.97 -31.45
C ILE A 58 -15.58 15.50 -32.13
N ALA A 59 -16.37 14.70 -31.42
CA ALA A 59 -17.65 14.22 -31.93
C ALA A 59 -18.60 15.38 -32.25
N LYS A 60 -18.65 16.40 -31.41
CA LYS A 60 -19.46 17.60 -31.64
C LYS A 60 -19.02 18.37 -32.90
N LEU A 61 -17.71 18.48 -33.09
CA LEU A 61 -17.16 19.14 -34.27
C LEU A 61 -17.52 18.38 -35.56
N GLU A 62 -17.53 17.08 -35.54
CA GLU A 62 -17.86 16.25 -36.70
C GLU A 62 -19.34 16.36 -37.10
N ILE A 63 -20.22 16.55 -36.14
CA ILE A 63 -21.65 16.68 -36.36
C ILE A 63 -22.01 18.04 -36.96
N GLU A 64 -21.30 19.08 -36.53
CA GLU A 64 -21.51 20.44 -37.02
C GLU A 64 -20.89 20.65 -38.39
#